data_6d1d35d4b6b4821aa3b5863bdd04cbc0
#
_entry.id   6d1d35d4b6b4821aa3b5863bdd04cbc0
#
_cell.length_a   1.000
_cell.length_b   1.000
_cell.length_c   1.000
_cell.angle_alpha   90.00
_cell.angle_beta   90.00
_cell.angle_gamma   90.00
#
_symmetry.space_group_name_H-M   'P 1'
#
loop_
_entity.id
_entity.type
_entity.pdbx_description
1 polymer ?
#
loop_
_entity_poly.entity_id
_entity_poly.type
_entity_poly.pdbx_seq_one_letter_code
_entity_poly.pdbx_strand_id
1 'polypeptide(L)'
;MVKIFKAIALSSAFLFLFNSNSFSQAKPAFWEDIQAIKQYDRIYAPPKDPILFIGSSSIRLWVDFTKTFKNYTVLNRGIGGAVTADVDHYLEDIVFPYHPKQLIIYVGENDLINATSGDEVFASFKKLYTGIRAKLPVVPIVYISIKASPSRVQYLAKGIKANQLVQQFLKGEKNTVFLDIYKPMLDQKGKMQPKLFKEDMLHMNAAGYAIWNKLLMPYLKK
;
A
#
# COMPACT_ATOMS: atom_id res chain seq x y z
N MET A 1 91.63 -12.08 -11.08
CA MET A 1 90.58 -11.52 -11.97
C MET A 1 89.26 -12.20 -11.58
N VAL A 2 88.40 -11.55 -10.81
CA VAL A 2 87.10 -12.09 -10.32
C VAL A 2 86.04 -11.42 -11.18
N LYS A 3 85.28 -12.22 -11.95
CA LYS A 3 84.15 -11.72 -12.76
C LYS A 3 82.88 -11.76 -11.87
N ILE A 4 82.30 -10.58 -11.60
CA ILE A 4 81.07 -10.39 -10.89
C ILE A 4 79.90 -10.49 -11.91
N PHE A 5 79.04 -11.51 -11.81
CA PHE A 5 77.79 -11.62 -12.52
C PHE A 5 76.70 -10.83 -11.80
N LYS A 6 76.16 -9.82 -12.41
CA LYS A 6 74.98 -9.11 -11.96
C LYS A 6 73.75 -9.89 -12.44
N ALA A 7 72.99 -10.43 -11.53
CA ALA A 7 71.67 -10.99 -11.81
C ALA A 7 70.62 -9.86 -11.81
N ILE A 8 69.96 -9.71 -12.96
CA ILE A 8 68.83 -8.79 -13.12
C ILE A 8 67.56 -9.59 -12.76
N ALA A 9 66.91 -9.24 -11.62
CA ALA A 9 65.62 -9.78 -11.27
C ALA A 9 64.49 -9.01 -12.01
N LEU A 10 63.84 -9.67 -12.97
CA LEU A 10 62.61 -9.16 -13.58
C LEU A 10 61.44 -9.41 -12.61
N SER A 11 60.91 -8.33 -12.02
CA SER A 11 59.71 -8.36 -11.20
C SER A 11 58.49 -8.23 -12.15
N SER A 12 57.81 -9.35 -12.39
CA SER A 12 56.52 -9.36 -13.14
C SER A 12 55.38 -8.94 -12.21
N ALA A 13 54.96 -7.68 -12.33
CA ALA A 13 53.77 -7.19 -11.67
C ALA A 13 52.51 -7.76 -12.37
N PHE A 14 51.87 -8.74 -11.76
CA PHE A 14 50.57 -9.26 -12.18
C PHE A 14 49.49 -8.26 -11.77
N LEU A 15 49.00 -7.42 -12.70
CA LEU A 15 47.80 -6.61 -12.50
C LEU A 15 46.59 -7.51 -12.52
N PHE A 16 46.05 -7.80 -11.33
CA PHE A 16 44.70 -8.36 -11.20
C PHE A 16 43.68 -7.26 -11.50
N LEU A 17 43.14 -7.25 -12.72
CA LEU A 17 41.94 -6.50 -13.07
C LEU A 17 40.74 -7.15 -12.36
N PHE A 18 40.35 -6.62 -11.22
CA PHE A 18 39.05 -6.94 -10.62
C PHE A 18 37.95 -6.34 -11.51
N ASN A 19 37.40 -7.17 -12.41
CA ASN A 19 36.10 -6.87 -13.03
C ASN A 19 35.04 -6.91 -11.96
N SER A 20 34.75 -5.79 -11.30
CA SER A 20 33.57 -5.59 -10.49
C SER A 20 32.37 -5.50 -11.43
N ASN A 21 31.78 -6.65 -11.76
CA ASN A 21 30.45 -6.69 -12.31
C ASN A 21 29.49 -6.11 -11.25
N SER A 22 29.24 -4.81 -11.32
CA SER A 22 28.13 -4.19 -10.60
C SER A 22 26.84 -4.78 -11.16
N PHE A 23 26.33 -5.85 -10.55
CA PHE A 23 24.96 -6.25 -10.75
C PHE A 23 24.11 -5.09 -10.23
N SER A 24 23.58 -4.29 -11.15
CA SER A 24 22.52 -3.34 -10.82
C SER A 24 21.34 -4.16 -10.29
N GLN A 25 21.13 -4.15 -8.99
CA GLN A 25 19.97 -4.79 -8.39
C GLN A 25 18.73 -4.15 -9.00
N ALA A 26 17.86 -4.96 -9.60
CA ALA A 26 16.62 -4.46 -10.17
C ALA A 26 15.82 -3.71 -9.08
N LYS A 27 15.39 -2.49 -9.42
CA LYS A 27 14.61 -1.68 -8.48
C LYS A 27 13.30 -2.40 -8.14
N PRO A 28 12.87 -2.41 -6.87
CA PRO A 28 11.56 -2.95 -6.49
C PRO A 28 10.42 -2.26 -7.25
N ALA A 29 9.30 -2.94 -7.40
CA ALA A 29 8.09 -2.32 -7.95
C ALA A 29 7.76 -1.02 -7.17
N PHE A 30 7.25 0.00 -7.87
CA PHE A 30 6.89 1.32 -7.29
C PHE A 30 8.05 2.12 -6.66
N TRP A 31 9.30 1.73 -6.86
CA TRP A 31 10.45 2.45 -6.30
C TRP A 31 10.44 3.94 -6.70
N GLU A 32 10.12 4.27 -7.95
CA GLU A 32 10.07 5.66 -8.44
C GLU A 32 8.93 6.45 -7.75
N ASP A 33 7.75 5.85 -7.55
CA ASP A 33 6.65 6.47 -6.80
C ASP A 33 7.07 6.80 -5.37
N ILE A 34 7.80 5.89 -4.72
CA ILE A 34 8.31 6.09 -3.36
C ILE A 34 9.37 7.18 -3.32
N GLN A 35 10.31 7.22 -4.28
CA GLN A 35 11.28 8.30 -4.33
C GLN A 35 10.61 9.67 -4.55
N ALA A 36 9.57 9.73 -5.39
CA ALA A 36 8.78 10.94 -5.58
C ALA A 36 8.10 11.40 -4.28
N ILE A 37 7.50 10.48 -3.52
CA ILE A 37 6.94 10.77 -2.19
C ILE A 37 8.01 11.34 -1.26
N LYS A 38 9.17 10.68 -1.15
CA LYS A 38 10.28 11.12 -0.28
C LYS A 38 10.83 12.48 -0.70
N GLN A 39 10.92 12.76 -1.99
CA GLN A 39 11.34 14.06 -2.49
C GLN A 39 10.31 15.15 -2.18
N TYR A 40 9.02 14.86 -2.37
CA TYR A 40 7.94 15.78 -2.01
C TYR A 40 7.98 16.14 -0.52
N ASP A 41 8.21 15.16 0.35
CA ASP A 41 8.28 15.36 1.80
C ASP A 41 9.51 16.17 2.25
N ARG A 42 10.59 16.17 1.46
CA ARG A 42 11.74 17.08 1.72
C ARG A 42 11.43 18.53 1.38
N ILE A 43 10.59 18.76 0.36
CA ILE A 43 10.20 20.10 -0.09
C ILE A 43 9.06 20.66 0.77
N TYR A 44 8.09 19.80 1.06
CA TYR A 44 6.88 20.14 1.80
C TYR A 44 6.78 19.23 3.02
N ALA A 45 7.17 19.74 4.18
CA ALA A 45 7.13 18.96 5.42
C ALA A 45 5.74 18.34 5.63
N PRO A 46 5.63 17.02 5.82
CA PRO A 46 4.35 16.38 6.08
C PRO A 46 3.75 16.90 7.40
N PRO A 47 2.41 16.89 7.53
CA PRO A 47 1.77 17.29 8.76
C PRO A 47 2.13 16.37 9.92
N LYS A 48 2.16 16.89 11.15
CA LYS A 48 2.38 16.09 12.36
C LYS A 48 1.15 15.27 12.71
N ASP A 49 1.37 14.04 13.17
CA ASP A 49 0.34 13.13 13.66
C ASP A 49 -0.90 13.04 12.74
N PRO A 50 -0.73 12.78 11.44
CA PRO A 50 -1.85 12.77 10.52
C PRO A 50 -2.76 11.56 10.72
N ILE A 51 -4.01 11.66 10.25
CA ILE A 51 -4.76 10.51 9.80
C ILE A 51 -4.14 10.11 8.46
N LEU A 52 -3.45 8.99 8.45
CA LEU A 52 -2.70 8.54 7.28
C LEU A 52 -3.50 7.53 6.46
N PHE A 53 -3.71 7.85 5.20
CA PHE A 53 -4.40 6.98 4.24
C PHE A 53 -3.36 6.24 3.41
N ILE A 54 -3.37 4.90 3.48
CA ILE A 54 -2.45 4.02 2.76
C ILE A 54 -3.18 2.96 1.95
N GLY A 55 -2.54 2.44 0.93
CA GLY A 55 -3.06 1.36 0.10
C GLY A 55 -2.88 1.62 -1.39
N SER A 56 -3.87 1.20 -2.19
CA SER A 56 -3.77 1.19 -3.65
C SER A 56 -4.36 2.44 -4.32
N SER A 57 -4.64 2.34 -5.61
CA SER A 57 -5.15 3.44 -6.44
C SER A 57 -6.45 4.07 -5.93
N SER A 58 -7.32 3.33 -5.24
CA SER A 58 -8.53 3.92 -4.65
C SER A 58 -8.24 4.90 -3.52
N ILE A 59 -7.09 4.77 -2.82
CA ILE A 59 -6.60 5.80 -1.91
C ILE A 59 -5.96 6.94 -2.71
N ARG A 60 -5.05 6.64 -3.63
CA ARG A 60 -4.32 7.65 -4.42
C ARG A 60 -5.26 8.59 -5.18
N LEU A 61 -6.31 8.05 -5.78
CA LEU A 61 -7.24 8.76 -6.66
C LEU A 61 -8.50 9.29 -5.94
N TRP A 62 -8.49 9.37 -4.61
CA TRP A 62 -9.65 9.83 -3.84
C TRP A 62 -10.09 11.23 -4.27
N VAL A 63 -11.29 11.30 -4.85
CA VAL A 63 -11.84 12.55 -5.41
C VAL A 63 -12.06 13.57 -4.29
N ASP A 64 -11.65 14.82 -4.55
CA ASP A 64 -11.80 15.94 -3.60
C ASP A 64 -11.22 15.64 -2.19
N PHE A 65 -10.13 14.85 -2.09
CA PHE A 65 -9.57 14.40 -0.82
C PHE A 65 -9.39 15.53 0.20
N THR A 66 -8.67 16.58 -0.15
CA THR A 66 -8.39 17.71 0.75
C THR A 66 -9.67 18.46 1.15
N LYS A 67 -10.60 18.64 0.20
CA LYS A 67 -11.88 19.30 0.45
C LYS A 67 -12.77 18.44 1.37
N THR A 68 -12.81 17.12 1.13
CA THR A 68 -13.59 16.17 1.92
C THR A 68 -13.13 16.14 3.37
N PHE A 69 -11.84 16.13 3.61
CA PHE A 69 -11.25 16.00 4.94
C PHE A 69 -10.71 17.33 5.51
N LYS A 70 -11.22 18.47 5.06
CA LYS A 70 -10.73 19.83 5.43
C LYS A 70 -10.66 20.11 6.94
N ASN A 71 -11.46 19.41 7.74
CA ASN A 71 -11.50 19.58 9.20
C ASN A 71 -10.58 18.58 9.95
N TYR A 72 -9.75 17.85 9.23
CA TYR A 72 -8.84 16.85 9.77
C TYR A 72 -7.43 17.07 9.22
N THR A 73 -6.44 16.73 10.02
CA THR A 73 -5.05 16.64 9.56
C THR A 73 -4.89 15.30 8.86
N VAL A 74 -4.89 15.29 7.54
CA VAL A 74 -4.85 14.07 6.73
C VAL A 74 -3.63 14.03 5.82
N LEU A 75 -3.14 12.82 5.53
CA LEU A 75 -2.05 12.59 4.60
C LEU A 75 -2.38 11.38 3.72
N ASN A 76 -2.26 11.52 2.40
CA ASN A 76 -2.50 10.45 1.45
C ASN A 76 -1.16 9.86 0.95
N ARG A 77 -0.99 8.55 1.15
CA ARG A 77 0.18 7.78 0.70
C ARG A 77 -0.28 6.52 -0.06
N GLY A 78 -1.34 6.66 -0.85
CA GLY A 78 -1.80 5.61 -1.76
C GLY A 78 -0.85 5.42 -2.94
N ILE A 79 -0.55 4.16 -3.28
CA ILE A 79 0.31 3.75 -4.40
C ILE A 79 -0.57 3.16 -5.50
N GLY A 80 -0.60 3.78 -6.68
CA GLY A 80 -1.45 3.34 -7.79
C GLY A 80 -1.07 1.94 -8.27
N GLY A 81 -2.02 0.99 -8.25
CA GLY A 81 -1.78 -0.39 -8.73
C GLY A 81 -1.18 -1.35 -7.71
N ALA A 82 -0.76 -0.87 -6.52
CA ALA A 82 -0.12 -1.71 -5.51
C ALA A 82 -1.01 -2.87 -5.04
N VAL A 83 -0.40 -4.03 -4.85
CA VAL A 83 -0.94 -5.17 -4.09
C VAL A 83 -0.55 -5.02 -2.61
N THR A 84 -1.10 -5.87 -1.77
CA THR A 84 -0.86 -5.81 -0.32
C THR A 84 0.62 -5.99 0.04
N ALA A 85 1.34 -6.84 -0.68
CA ALA A 85 2.78 -7.07 -0.47
C ALA A 85 3.63 -5.83 -0.79
N ASP A 86 3.23 -5.00 -1.77
CA ASP A 86 3.93 -3.75 -2.10
C ASP A 86 3.77 -2.74 -0.96
N VAL A 87 2.56 -2.60 -0.42
CA VAL A 87 2.30 -1.72 0.72
C VAL A 87 3.10 -2.17 1.96
N ASP A 88 3.14 -3.49 2.22
CA ASP A 88 3.93 -4.10 3.31
C ASP A 88 5.44 -3.82 3.15
N HIS A 89 5.95 -3.94 1.92
CA HIS A 89 7.36 -3.66 1.60
C HIS A 89 7.79 -2.22 1.92
N TYR A 90 6.91 -1.25 1.70
CA TYR A 90 7.22 0.16 1.86
C TYR A 90 6.73 0.80 3.17
N LEU A 91 6.37 0.02 4.18
CA LEU A 91 5.92 0.55 5.48
C LEU A 91 6.94 1.53 6.11
N GLU A 92 8.23 1.26 5.95
CA GLU A 92 9.31 2.12 6.45
C GLU A 92 9.38 3.48 5.74
N ASP A 93 8.84 3.57 4.53
CA ASP A 93 8.85 4.79 3.73
C ASP A 93 7.53 5.58 3.81
N ILE A 94 6.38 4.85 3.86
CA ILE A 94 5.07 5.48 3.69
C ILE A 94 4.19 5.46 4.94
N VAL A 95 4.63 4.85 6.04
CA VAL A 95 3.84 4.77 7.29
C VAL A 95 4.61 5.28 8.49
N PHE A 96 5.70 4.62 8.84
CA PHE A 96 6.35 4.86 10.13
C PHE A 96 6.98 6.25 10.28
N PRO A 97 7.53 6.92 9.25
CA PRO A 97 8.09 8.25 9.40
C PRO A 97 7.08 9.33 9.79
N TYR A 98 5.78 9.09 9.58
CA TYR A 98 4.74 10.09 9.82
C TYR A 98 4.13 10.04 11.22
N HIS A 99 4.44 9.04 12.03
CA HIS A 99 3.87 8.87 13.39
C HIS A 99 2.35 9.08 13.41
N PRO A 100 1.57 8.34 12.60
CA PRO A 100 0.16 8.66 12.39
C PRO A 100 -0.66 8.48 13.67
N LYS A 101 -1.58 9.41 13.95
CA LYS A 101 -2.59 9.23 15.02
C LYS A 101 -3.67 8.24 14.66
N GLN A 102 -3.83 7.91 13.37
CA GLN A 102 -4.78 6.92 12.85
C GLN A 102 -4.34 6.46 11.46
N LEU A 103 -4.61 5.19 11.13
CA LEU A 103 -4.43 4.62 9.78
C LEU A 103 -5.78 4.30 9.14
N ILE A 104 -5.92 4.68 7.87
CA ILE A 104 -7.01 4.27 6.98
C ILE A 104 -6.39 3.43 5.88
N ILE A 105 -6.79 2.18 5.75
CA ILE A 105 -6.16 1.21 4.86
C ILE A 105 -7.17 0.70 3.83
N TYR A 106 -6.85 0.81 2.54
CA TYR A 106 -7.55 0.13 1.46
C TYR A 106 -6.57 -0.54 0.51
N VAL A 107 -6.49 -1.86 0.55
CA VAL A 107 -5.66 -2.70 -0.33
C VAL A 107 -6.25 -4.11 -0.40
N GLY A 108 -5.84 -4.90 -1.38
CA GLY A 108 -6.28 -6.29 -1.55
C GLY A 108 -7.10 -6.53 -2.83
N GLU A 109 -7.61 -5.48 -3.47
CA GLU A 109 -8.37 -5.63 -4.72
C GLU A 109 -7.47 -6.04 -5.90
N ASN A 110 -6.26 -5.52 -5.98
CA ASN A 110 -5.30 -5.89 -7.02
C ASN A 110 -4.74 -7.29 -6.79
N ASP A 111 -4.65 -7.73 -5.55
CA ASP A 111 -4.25 -9.09 -5.17
C ASP A 111 -5.18 -10.15 -5.79
N LEU A 112 -6.47 -9.85 -5.96
CA LEU A 112 -7.47 -10.77 -6.54
C LEU A 112 -7.11 -11.28 -7.93
N ILE A 113 -6.28 -10.55 -8.69
CA ILE A 113 -5.90 -10.91 -10.06
C ILE A 113 -5.02 -12.16 -10.02
N ASN A 114 -4.01 -12.18 -9.17
CA ASN A 114 -2.98 -13.22 -9.13
C ASN A 114 -3.21 -14.23 -8.00
N ALA A 115 -3.93 -13.87 -6.94
CA ALA A 115 -4.25 -14.78 -5.85
C ALA A 115 -5.10 -15.96 -6.33
N THR A 116 -4.81 -17.15 -5.85
CA THR A 116 -5.56 -18.36 -6.16
C THR A 116 -6.90 -18.41 -5.41
N SER A 117 -6.94 -17.80 -4.21
CA SER A 117 -8.10 -17.83 -3.32
C SER A 117 -8.25 -16.54 -2.48
N GLY A 118 -9.39 -16.39 -1.82
CA GLY A 118 -9.59 -15.33 -0.82
C GLY A 118 -8.76 -15.53 0.45
N ASP A 119 -8.37 -16.76 0.76
CA ASP A 119 -7.50 -17.10 1.89
C ASP A 119 -6.07 -16.56 1.67
N GLU A 120 -5.57 -16.61 0.42
CA GLU A 120 -4.26 -16.04 0.06
C GLU A 120 -4.27 -14.51 0.18
N VAL A 121 -5.33 -13.84 -0.28
CA VAL A 121 -5.51 -12.39 -0.09
C VAL A 121 -5.56 -12.04 1.40
N PHE A 122 -6.27 -12.83 2.20
CA PHE A 122 -6.31 -12.65 3.66
C PHE A 122 -4.93 -12.87 4.30
N ALA A 123 -4.16 -13.85 3.87
CA ALA A 123 -2.81 -14.09 4.38
C ALA A 123 -1.89 -12.87 4.15
N SER A 124 -1.96 -12.27 2.95
CA SER A 124 -1.24 -11.05 2.62
C SER A 124 -1.66 -9.88 3.51
N PHE A 125 -2.97 -9.69 3.71
CA PHE A 125 -3.50 -8.68 4.63
C PHE A 125 -3.00 -8.90 6.07
N LYS A 126 -3.05 -10.14 6.57
CA LYS A 126 -2.61 -10.47 7.94
C LYS A 126 -1.13 -10.13 8.14
N LYS A 127 -0.28 -10.40 7.14
CA LYS A 127 1.14 -10.05 7.18
C LYS A 127 1.32 -8.54 7.29
N LEU A 128 0.70 -7.75 6.42
CA LEU A 128 0.70 -6.28 6.47
C LEU A 128 0.24 -5.76 7.83
N TYR A 129 -0.90 -6.25 8.33
CA TYR A 129 -1.47 -5.86 9.61
C TYR A 129 -0.51 -6.14 10.77
N THR A 130 0.09 -7.32 10.80
CA THR A 130 1.07 -7.72 11.84
C THR A 130 2.33 -6.84 11.77
N GLY A 131 2.83 -6.52 10.57
CA GLY A 131 3.95 -5.61 10.36
C GLY A 131 3.67 -4.20 10.92
N ILE A 132 2.48 -3.66 10.66
CA ILE A 132 2.06 -2.38 11.22
C ILE A 132 1.97 -2.46 12.75
N ARG A 133 1.33 -3.48 13.31
CA ARG A 133 1.15 -3.65 14.77
C ARG A 133 2.45 -3.84 15.52
N ALA A 134 3.47 -4.43 14.90
CA ALA A 134 4.80 -4.59 15.51
C ALA A 134 5.43 -3.25 15.89
N LYS A 135 5.23 -2.19 15.10
CA LYS A 135 5.78 -0.85 15.36
C LYS A 135 4.76 0.15 15.90
N LEU A 136 3.49 -0.04 15.57
CA LEU A 136 2.38 0.83 15.97
C LEU A 136 1.30 0.01 16.72
N PRO A 137 1.60 -0.51 17.93
CA PRO A 137 0.76 -1.50 18.60
C PRO A 137 -0.62 -0.98 18.99
N VAL A 138 -0.77 0.34 19.20
CA VAL A 138 -2.02 0.95 19.71
C VAL A 138 -2.68 1.91 18.74
N VAL A 139 -2.05 2.21 17.59
CA VAL A 139 -2.61 3.17 16.62
C VAL A 139 -4.01 2.68 16.15
N PRO A 140 -5.03 3.55 16.14
CA PRO A 140 -6.33 3.18 15.59
C PRO A 140 -6.23 2.90 14.10
N ILE A 141 -6.82 1.77 13.65
CA ILE A 141 -6.84 1.35 12.25
C ILE A 141 -8.28 1.23 11.78
N VAL A 142 -8.58 1.78 10.61
CA VAL A 142 -9.79 1.48 9.84
C VAL A 142 -9.37 0.77 8.57
N TYR A 143 -9.73 -0.50 8.43
CA TYR A 143 -9.56 -1.22 7.18
C TYR A 143 -10.86 -1.16 6.39
N ILE A 144 -10.80 -0.62 5.19
CA ILE A 144 -11.90 -0.52 4.24
C ILE A 144 -11.97 -1.82 3.45
N SER A 145 -13.12 -2.50 3.45
CA SER A 145 -13.31 -3.77 2.75
C SER A 145 -13.09 -3.64 1.24
N ILE A 146 -12.68 -4.73 0.60
CA ILE A 146 -12.58 -4.79 -0.87
C ILE A 146 -13.95 -4.54 -1.48
N LYS A 147 -14.05 -3.57 -2.40
CA LYS A 147 -15.29 -3.16 -3.05
C LYS A 147 -15.72 -4.12 -4.17
N ALA A 148 -16.98 -4.03 -4.57
CA ALA A 148 -17.54 -4.75 -5.72
C ALA A 148 -17.34 -3.95 -7.00
N SER A 149 -16.19 -4.07 -7.67
CA SER A 149 -15.90 -3.39 -8.93
C SER A 149 -16.37 -4.21 -10.13
N PRO A 150 -17.15 -3.63 -11.06
CA PRO A 150 -17.65 -4.36 -12.24
C PRO A 150 -16.53 -5.00 -13.07
N SER A 151 -15.38 -4.33 -13.23
CA SER A 151 -14.21 -4.89 -13.94
C SER A 151 -13.53 -6.07 -13.23
N ARG A 152 -13.93 -6.39 -12.00
CA ARG A 152 -13.40 -7.48 -11.19
C ARG A 152 -14.44 -8.57 -10.90
N VAL A 153 -15.55 -8.59 -11.66
CA VAL A 153 -16.66 -9.53 -11.42
C VAL A 153 -16.22 -11.00 -11.39
N GLN A 154 -15.25 -11.39 -12.23
CA GLN A 154 -14.72 -12.75 -12.27
C GLN A 154 -13.98 -13.15 -10.97
N TYR A 155 -13.56 -12.20 -10.17
CA TYR A 155 -12.85 -12.42 -8.89
C TYR A 155 -13.73 -12.19 -7.67
N LEU A 156 -15.03 -11.94 -7.87
CA LEU A 156 -15.97 -11.54 -6.82
C LEU A 156 -15.99 -12.51 -5.63
N ALA A 157 -16.04 -13.81 -5.91
CA ALA A 157 -16.06 -14.85 -4.87
C ALA A 157 -14.81 -14.80 -3.98
N LYS A 158 -13.63 -14.56 -4.58
CA LYS A 158 -12.37 -14.38 -3.85
C LYS A 158 -12.41 -13.14 -2.94
N GLY A 159 -12.90 -12.02 -3.48
CA GLY A 159 -13.03 -10.76 -2.72
C GLY A 159 -14.00 -10.89 -1.55
N ILE A 160 -15.16 -11.53 -1.74
CA ILE A 160 -16.12 -11.80 -0.67
C ILE A 160 -15.49 -12.66 0.44
N LYS A 161 -14.82 -13.75 0.05
CA LYS A 161 -14.15 -14.65 1.00
C LYS A 161 -13.06 -13.90 1.78
N ALA A 162 -12.22 -13.11 1.10
CA ALA A 162 -11.20 -12.31 1.75
C ALA A 162 -11.81 -11.32 2.76
N ASN A 163 -12.85 -10.57 2.37
CA ASN A 163 -13.55 -9.65 3.27
C ASN A 163 -14.11 -10.35 4.51
N GLN A 164 -14.69 -11.54 4.37
CA GLN A 164 -15.21 -12.32 5.49
C GLN A 164 -14.09 -12.72 6.47
N LEU A 165 -12.97 -13.22 5.95
CA LEU A 165 -11.84 -13.64 6.77
C LEU A 165 -11.18 -12.45 7.48
N VAL A 166 -10.99 -11.32 6.79
CA VAL A 166 -10.47 -10.09 7.39
C VAL A 166 -11.42 -9.58 8.48
N GLN A 167 -12.71 -9.53 8.21
CA GLN A 167 -13.72 -9.11 9.20
C GLN A 167 -13.70 -9.99 10.44
N GLN A 168 -13.63 -11.33 10.26
CA GLN A 168 -13.56 -12.26 11.38
C GLN A 168 -12.29 -12.09 12.20
N PHE A 169 -11.14 -11.94 11.55
CA PHE A 169 -9.86 -11.71 12.20
C PHE A 169 -9.88 -10.40 13.01
N LEU A 170 -10.34 -9.29 12.41
CA LEU A 170 -10.35 -7.98 13.05
C LEU A 170 -11.32 -7.85 14.22
N LYS A 171 -12.31 -8.74 14.37
CA LYS A 171 -13.19 -8.77 15.56
C LYS A 171 -12.43 -9.01 16.87
N GLY A 172 -11.29 -9.72 16.81
CA GLY A 172 -10.43 -9.97 17.96
C GLY A 172 -9.39 -8.88 18.22
N GLU A 173 -9.23 -7.94 17.29
CA GLU A 173 -8.14 -6.96 17.31
C GLU A 173 -8.58 -5.64 17.95
N LYS A 174 -7.79 -5.17 18.94
CA LYS A 174 -8.07 -3.89 19.63
C LYS A 174 -7.76 -2.71 18.70
N ASN A 175 -8.47 -1.60 18.92
CA ASN A 175 -8.27 -0.35 18.17
C ASN A 175 -8.35 -0.53 16.64
N THR A 176 -9.18 -1.47 16.18
CA THR A 176 -9.32 -1.75 14.74
C THR A 176 -10.77 -1.85 14.35
N VAL A 177 -11.11 -1.26 13.21
CA VAL A 177 -12.44 -1.30 12.61
C VAL A 177 -12.36 -1.91 11.23
N PHE A 178 -13.20 -2.91 10.94
CA PHE A 178 -13.50 -3.34 9.59
C PHE A 178 -14.68 -2.50 9.07
N LEU A 179 -14.40 -1.63 8.08
CA LEU A 179 -15.43 -0.78 7.47
C LEU A 179 -15.96 -1.48 6.21
N ASP A 180 -17.17 -2.04 6.31
CA ASP A 180 -17.84 -2.65 5.17
C ASP A 180 -18.34 -1.58 4.19
N ILE A 181 -17.70 -1.46 3.05
CA ILE A 181 -18.17 -0.65 1.91
C ILE A 181 -18.71 -1.52 0.77
N TYR A 182 -18.51 -2.85 0.84
CA TYR A 182 -18.94 -3.77 -0.20
C TYR A 182 -20.46 -3.73 -0.38
N LYS A 183 -21.21 -4.00 0.69
CA LYS A 183 -22.67 -4.03 0.65
C LYS A 183 -23.28 -2.67 0.30
N PRO A 184 -22.85 -1.53 0.90
CA PRO A 184 -23.40 -0.21 0.58
C PRO A 184 -23.17 0.23 -0.89
N MET A 185 -22.23 -0.37 -1.59
CA MET A 185 -21.99 -0.09 -3.02
C MET A 185 -22.83 -0.96 -3.95
N LEU A 186 -23.58 -1.92 -3.45
CA LEU A 186 -24.55 -2.69 -4.23
C LEU A 186 -25.92 -1.97 -4.26
N ASP A 187 -26.74 -2.29 -5.26
CA ASP A 187 -28.12 -1.86 -5.30
C ASP A 187 -29.01 -2.70 -4.37
N GLN A 188 -30.31 -2.35 -4.27
CA GLN A 188 -31.29 -3.07 -3.44
C GLN A 188 -31.47 -4.55 -3.83
N LYS A 189 -31.09 -4.94 -5.03
CA LYS A 189 -31.13 -6.32 -5.53
C LYS A 189 -29.77 -7.04 -5.37
N GLY A 190 -28.80 -6.42 -4.68
CA GLY A 190 -27.46 -6.97 -4.48
C GLY A 190 -26.57 -6.93 -5.73
N LYS A 191 -26.92 -6.12 -6.74
CA LYS A 191 -26.12 -5.98 -7.98
C LYS A 191 -25.12 -4.83 -7.88
N MET A 192 -23.99 -4.97 -8.56
CA MET A 192 -23.02 -3.89 -8.73
C MET A 192 -23.65 -2.71 -9.45
N GLN A 193 -23.21 -1.49 -9.09
CA GLN A 193 -23.71 -0.25 -9.66
C GLN A 193 -22.64 0.42 -10.51
N PRO A 194 -22.60 0.21 -11.85
CA PRO A 194 -21.62 0.83 -12.76
C PRO A 194 -21.56 2.36 -12.63
N LYS A 195 -22.67 3.02 -12.34
CA LYS A 195 -22.77 4.48 -12.14
C LYS A 195 -21.88 5.05 -11.01
N LEU A 196 -21.35 4.19 -10.14
CA LEU A 196 -20.43 4.58 -9.05
C LEU A 196 -18.96 4.61 -9.50
N PHE A 197 -18.69 4.20 -10.73
CA PHE A 197 -17.34 4.02 -11.27
C PHE A 197 -17.08 4.93 -12.47
N LYS A 198 -15.80 5.11 -12.79
CA LYS A 198 -15.35 5.71 -14.03
C LYS A 198 -15.54 4.71 -15.20
N GLU A 199 -15.18 5.09 -16.42
CA GLU A 199 -15.27 4.25 -17.62
C GLU A 199 -14.54 2.92 -17.50
N ASP A 200 -13.47 2.86 -16.73
CA ASP A 200 -12.69 1.64 -16.47
C ASP A 200 -13.40 0.61 -15.58
N MET A 201 -14.56 0.96 -15.02
CA MET A 201 -15.36 0.09 -14.15
C MET A 201 -14.60 -0.44 -12.92
N LEU A 202 -13.49 0.22 -12.56
CA LEU A 202 -12.62 -0.10 -11.43
C LEU A 202 -12.51 1.07 -10.45
N HIS A 203 -12.11 2.23 -10.96
CA HIS A 203 -11.91 3.41 -10.13
C HIS A 203 -13.23 4.15 -9.93
N MET A 204 -13.49 4.52 -8.68
CA MET A 204 -14.72 5.23 -8.35
C MET A 204 -14.74 6.65 -8.91
N ASN A 205 -15.92 7.11 -9.26
CA ASN A 205 -16.22 8.53 -9.49
C ASN A 205 -16.65 9.21 -8.18
N ALA A 206 -17.06 10.47 -8.25
CA ALA A 206 -17.49 11.24 -7.07
C ALA A 206 -18.67 10.59 -6.33
N ALA A 207 -19.61 9.92 -7.02
CA ALA A 207 -20.74 9.23 -6.40
C ALA A 207 -20.29 8.00 -5.59
N GLY A 208 -19.31 7.24 -6.10
CA GLY A 208 -18.71 6.13 -5.38
C GLY A 208 -17.99 6.59 -4.11
N TYR A 209 -17.17 7.64 -4.22
CA TYR A 209 -16.49 8.20 -3.04
C TYR A 209 -17.44 8.85 -2.04
N ALA A 210 -18.61 9.39 -2.47
CA ALA A 210 -19.60 9.91 -1.54
C ALA A 210 -20.13 8.84 -0.57
N ILE A 211 -20.27 7.58 -1.03
CA ILE A 211 -20.62 6.45 -0.15
C ILE A 211 -19.50 6.21 0.86
N TRP A 212 -18.25 6.14 0.41
CA TRP A 212 -17.10 5.92 1.29
C TRP A 212 -16.96 7.05 2.32
N ASN A 213 -17.09 8.31 1.89
CA ASN A 213 -17.02 9.47 2.76
C ASN A 213 -18.05 9.38 3.89
N LYS A 214 -19.32 9.10 3.53
CA LYS A 214 -20.40 8.98 4.51
C LYS A 214 -20.12 7.90 5.56
N LEU A 215 -19.60 6.75 5.12
CA LEU A 215 -19.34 5.62 6.00
C LEU A 215 -18.08 5.79 6.84
N LEU A 216 -17.04 6.44 6.31
CA LEU A 216 -15.75 6.60 6.98
C LEU A 216 -15.75 7.72 8.02
N MET A 217 -16.44 8.84 7.73
CA MET A 217 -16.43 10.04 8.58
C MET A 217 -16.63 9.78 10.09
N PRO A 218 -17.58 8.91 10.53
CA PRO A 218 -17.81 8.63 11.94
C PRO A 218 -16.63 8.00 12.68
N TYR A 219 -15.68 7.43 11.95
CA TYR A 219 -14.53 6.71 12.51
C TYR A 219 -13.25 7.57 12.57
N LEU A 220 -13.25 8.76 11.97
CA LEU A 220 -12.07 9.62 11.93
C LEU A 220 -11.79 10.25 13.30
N LYS A 221 -10.52 10.21 13.72
CA LYS A 221 -10.05 10.84 14.96
C LYS A 221 -9.80 12.34 14.76
N LYS A 222 -10.34 13.16 15.65
CA LYS A 222 -10.07 14.61 15.69
C LYS A 222 -8.67 14.91 16.23
#